data_7cb08e440d6363b8d10ef96acd6f22a1
#
_entry.id   7cb08e440d6363b8d10ef96acd6f22a1
#
_cell.length_a   1.000
_cell.length_b   1.000
_cell.length_c   1.000
_cell.angle_alpha   90.00
_cell.angle_beta   90.00
_cell.angle_gamma   90.00
#
_symmetry.space_group_name_H-M   'P 1'
#
loop_
_entity.id
_entity.type
_entity.pdbx_description
1 polymer ?
#
loop_
_entity_poly.entity_id
_entity_poly.type
_entity_poly.pdbx_seq_one_letter_code
_entity_poly.pdbx_strand_id
1 'polypeptide(L)'
;MKPKIQKEGIAKARQIMQRPVFATTPRASVRDIASQLVANGFSGMPVAERDGTVVGIVTEADILRALVEGKSLETIAAADIMSTTPTTVDVETPTEEVMKLLQEHHILRVPVTERGKLVGILSRSDLIRAVLEPEFMAF
;
A
#
# COMPACT_ATOMS: atom_id res chain seq x y z
N MET A 1 4.60 -4.38 29.72
CA MET A 1 3.96 -5.67 29.49
C MET A 1 3.07 -5.64 28.28
N LYS A 2 3.16 -6.65 27.50
CA LYS A 2 2.32 -6.72 26.32
C LYS A 2 0.91 -7.14 26.69
N PRO A 3 -0.09 -6.50 26.09
CA PRO A 3 -1.47 -6.94 26.29
C PRO A 3 -1.62 -8.37 25.81
N LYS A 4 -2.45 -9.10 26.51
CA LYS A 4 -2.73 -10.47 26.11
C LYS A 4 -3.33 -10.58 24.74
N ILE A 5 -4.05 -9.57 24.35
CA ILE A 5 -4.70 -9.57 23.05
C ILE A 5 -3.70 -9.75 21.92
N GLN A 6 -2.43 -9.35 22.14
CA GLN A 6 -1.42 -9.52 21.14
C GLN A 6 -1.02 -10.97 20.97
N LYS A 7 -1.32 -11.81 21.95
CA LYS A 7 -1.02 -13.22 21.84
C LYS A 7 -2.22 -14.04 21.42
N GLU A 8 -3.36 -13.73 22.01
CA GLU A 8 -4.54 -14.54 21.79
C GLU A 8 -5.41 -14.02 20.68
N GLY A 9 -5.55 -12.71 20.65
CA GLY A 9 -6.31 -12.08 19.60
C GLY A 9 -5.38 -11.30 18.71
N ILE A 10 -4.35 -11.97 18.22
CA ILE A 10 -3.39 -11.30 17.34
C ILE A 10 -4.14 -10.67 16.19
N ALA A 11 -3.93 -9.37 16.01
CA ALA A 11 -4.56 -8.65 14.94
C ALA A 11 -3.95 -9.07 13.61
N LYS A 12 -4.80 -9.15 12.62
CA LYS A 12 -4.40 -9.47 11.26
C LYS A 12 -4.58 -8.25 10.40
N ALA A 13 -3.91 -8.25 9.26
CA ALA A 13 -3.99 -7.14 8.32
C ALA A 13 -5.44 -6.76 8.03
N ARG A 14 -6.30 -7.77 7.87
CA ARG A 14 -7.72 -7.55 7.61
C ARG A 14 -8.38 -6.60 8.61
N GLN A 15 -7.96 -6.66 9.86
CA GLN A 15 -8.64 -5.93 10.94
C GLN A 15 -8.29 -4.46 10.98
N ILE A 16 -7.13 -4.08 10.44
CA ILE A 16 -6.69 -2.69 10.53
C ILE A 16 -6.42 -2.03 9.20
N MET A 17 -6.51 -2.78 8.09
CA MET A 17 -6.30 -2.21 6.77
C MET A 17 -7.38 -1.19 6.45
N GLN A 18 -7.04 -0.23 5.60
CA GLN A 18 -7.99 0.77 5.15
C GLN A 18 -8.62 0.35 3.83
N ARG A 19 -9.88 0.66 3.66
CA ARG A 19 -10.69 0.44 2.47
C ARG A 19 -11.66 1.58 2.31
N PRO A 20 -12.07 1.92 1.08
CA PRO A 20 -11.60 1.35 -0.18
C PRO A 20 -10.17 1.77 -0.48
N VAL A 21 -9.53 1.08 -1.43
CA VAL A 21 -8.15 1.36 -1.80
C VAL A 21 -8.13 2.21 -3.05
N PHE A 22 -7.34 3.27 -3.01
CA PHE A 22 -7.04 4.02 -4.23
C PHE A 22 -5.98 3.24 -4.98
N ALA A 23 -6.31 2.80 -6.18
CA ALA A 23 -5.42 2.04 -7.02
C ALA A 23 -5.53 2.54 -8.44
N THR A 24 -4.52 2.25 -9.24
CA THR A 24 -4.54 2.61 -10.64
C THR A 24 -4.33 1.35 -11.48
N THR A 25 -4.29 1.51 -12.79
CA THR A 25 -4.09 0.41 -13.72
C THR A 25 -2.79 0.62 -14.48
N PRO A 26 -2.25 -0.45 -15.11
CA PRO A 26 -0.98 -0.32 -15.82
C PRO A 26 -0.99 0.70 -16.94
N ARG A 27 -2.14 0.95 -17.55
CA ARG A 27 -2.25 1.87 -18.68
C ARG A 27 -2.60 3.29 -18.28
N ALA A 28 -2.83 3.53 -16.99
CA ALA A 28 -3.21 4.86 -16.53
C ALA A 28 -2.07 5.85 -16.77
N SER A 29 -2.45 7.08 -17.11
CA SER A 29 -1.48 8.15 -17.31
C SER A 29 -0.78 8.49 -16.00
N VAL A 30 0.52 8.64 -16.03
CA VAL A 30 1.27 9.02 -14.84
C VAL A 30 0.86 10.41 -14.37
N ARG A 31 0.44 11.28 -15.28
CA ARG A 31 -0.09 12.57 -14.88
C ARG A 31 -1.31 12.44 -13.98
N ASP A 32 -2.23 11.54 -14.34
CA ASP A 32 -3.43 11.32 -13.52
C ASP A 32 -3.07 10.73 -12.16
N ILE A 33 -2.11 9.82 -12.15
CA ILE A 33 -1.64 9.23 -10.92
C ILE A 33 -1.03 10.31 -10.02
N ALA A 34 -0.18 11.15 -10.59
CA ALA A 34 0.47 12.23 -9.85
C ALA A 34 -0.57 13.16 -9.24
N SER A 35 -1.60 13.50 -10.02
CA SER A 35 -2.69 14.36 -9.51
C SER A 35 -3.39 13.72 -8.32
N GLN A 36 -3.64 12.43 -8.39
CA GLN A 36 -4.31 11.73 -7.29
C GLN A 36 -3.43 11.66 -6.04
N LEU A 37 -2.13 11.41 -6.22
CA LEU A 37 -1.21 11.38 -5.09
C LEU A 37 -1.17 12.72 -4.38
N VAL A 38 -1.06 13.81 -5.16
CA VAL A 38 -1.01 15.14 -4.58
C VAL A 38 -2.33 15.49 -3.90
N ALA A 39 -3.45 15.21 -4.56
CA ALA A 39 -4.76 15.56 -4.03
C ALA A 39 -5.08 14.84 -2.73
N ASN A 40 -4.60 13.62 -2.57
CA ASN A 40 -4.91 12.80 -1.40
C ASN A 40 -3.77 12.73 -0.38
N GLY A 41 -2.64 13.34 -0.67
CA GLY A 41 -1.50 13.31 0.24
C GLY A 41 -0.88 11.93 0.37
N PHE A 42 -0.94 11.13 -0.69
CA PHE A 42 -0.37 9.78 -0.69
C PHE A 42 1.04 9.79 -1.25
N SER A 43 1.88 8.88 -0.75
CA SER A 43 3.25 8.76 -1.24
C SER A 43 3.37 7.73 -2.37
N GLY A 44 2.33 6.95 -2.60
CA GLY A 44 2.35 5.93 -3.64
C GLY A 44 0.99 5.30 -3.80
N MET A 45 0.86 4.49 -4.83
CA MET A 45 -0.42 3.90 -5.20
C MET A 45 -0.19 2.53 -5.83
N PRO A 46 -0.95 1.52 -5.44
CA PRO A 46 -0.85 0.21 -6.09
C PRO A 46 -1.34 0.27 -7.52
N VAL A 47 -0.71 -0.54 -8.36
CA VAL A 47 -1.15 -0.73 -9.74
C VAL A 47 -1.74 -2.12 -9.83
N ALA A 48 -3.00 -2.22 -10.24
CA ALA A 48 -3.70 -3.49 -10.28
C ALA A 48 -4.39 -3.67 -11.62
N GLU A 49 -4.49 -4.93 -12.04
CA GLU A 49 -5.26 -5.28 -13.22
C GLU A 49 -6.75 -5.16 -12.90
N ARG A 50 -7.56 -5.27 -13.95
CA ARG A 50 -9.00 -5.17 -13.79
C ARG A 50 -9.55 -6.20 -12.80
N ASP A 51 -8.94 -7.38 -12.75
CA ASP A 51 -9.38 -8.44 -11.83
C ASP A 51 -8.86 -8.25 -10.41
N GLY A 52 -8.13 -7.19 -10.13
CA GLY A 52 -7.62 -6.88 -8.80
C GLY A 52 -6.21 -7.38 -8.53
N THR A 53 -5.60 -8.10 -9.46
CA THR A 53 -4.23 -8.59 -9.26
C THR A 53 -3.27 -7.43 -9.20
N VAL A 54 -2.48 -7.33 -8.12
CA VAL A 54 -1.50 -6.27 -7.96
C VAL A 54 -0.30 -6.60 -8.84
N VAL A 55 0.05 -5.69 -9.72
CA VAL A 55 1.15 -5.90 -10.65
C VAL A 55 2.30 -4.91 -10.43
N GLY A 56 2.10 -3.89 -9.63
CA GLY A 56 3.16 -2.94 -9.37
C GLY A 56 2.75 -1.89 -8.36
N ILE A 57 3.67 -0.97 -8.12
CA ILE A 57 3.43 0.20 -7.26
C ILE A 57 4.10 1.39 -7.92
N VAL A 58 3.41 2.52 -7.95
CA VAL A 58 3.97 3.79 -8.40
C VAL A 58 4.10 4.69 -7.19
N THR A 59 5.30 5.23 -6.96
CA THR A 59 5.56 6.11 -5.84
C THR A 59 5.95 7.50 -6.32
N GLU A 60 5.94 8.46 -5.39
CA GLU A 60 6.44 9.81 -5.68
C GLU A 60 7.86 9.76 -6.22
N ALA A 61 8.68 8.88 -5.67
CA ALA A 61 10.07 8.73 -6.13
C ALA A 61 10.14 8.30 -7.59
N ASP A 62 9.24 7.41 -8.01
CA ASP A 62 9.21 6.97 -9.41
C ASP A 62 8.86 8.13 -10.33
N ILE A 63 7.90 8.96 -9.90
CA ILE A 63 7.48 10.12 -10.70
C ILE A 63 8.60 11.15 -10.78
N LEU A 64 9.26 11.41 -9.64
CA LEU A 64 10.37 12.36 -9.65
C LEU A 64 11.50 11.89 -10.56
N ARG A 65 11.79 10.59 -10.54
CA ARG A 65 12.82 10.04 -11.41
C ARG A 65 12.46 10.27 -12.87
N ALA A 66 11.22 10.04 -13.24
CA ALA A 66 10.77 10.26 -14.60
C ALA A 66 10.93 11.72 -15.01
N LEU A 67 10.60 12.65 -14.11
CA LEU A 67 10.74 14.07 -14.38
C LEU A 67 12.21 14.47 -14.56
N VAL A 68 13.09 13.95 -13.70
CA VAL A 68 14.53 14.22 -13.80
C VAL A 68 15.08 13.71 -15.12
N GLU A 69 14.56 12.60 -15.62
CA GLU A 69 14.96 12.02 -16.89
C GLU A 69 14.35 12.75 -18.08
N GLY A 70 13.59 13.80 -17.84
CA GLY A 70 13.02 14.60 -18.91
C GLY A 70 11.76 14.03 -19.55
N LYS A 71 11.14 13.06 -18.91
CA LYS A 71 9.93 12.46 -19.46
C LYS A 71 8.71 13.33 -19.18
N SER A 72 7.76 13.29 -20.10
CA SER A 72 6.49 13.99 -19.92
C SER A 72 5.51 13.07 -19.23
N LEU A 73 4.95 13.51 -18.12
CA LEU A 73 4.01 12.70 -17.36
C LEU A 73 2.75 12.38 -18.15
N GLU A 74 2.46 13.18 -19.17
CA GLU A 74 1.25 12.99 -19.97
C GLU A 74 1.40 11.86 -21.00
N THR A 75 2.62 11.48 -21.31
CA THR A 75 2.87 10.50 -22.36
C THR A 75 3.34 9.14 -21.85
N ILE A 76 3.49 9.00 -20.54
CA ILE A 76 3.93 7.73 -19.96
C ILE A 76 2.81 7.14 -19.11
N ALA A 77 2.78 5.82 -19.04
CA ALA A 77 1.79 5.08 -18.28
C ALA A 77 2.41 4.51 -17.02
N ALA A 78 1.56 4.09 -16.08
CA ALA A 78 2.01 3.47 -14.84
C ALA A 78 3.01 2.35 -15.10
N ALA A 79 2.71 1.51 -16.09
CA ALA A 79 3.57 0.36 -16.42
C ALA A 79 4.99 0.77 -16.78
N ASP A 80 5.18 2.01 -17.26
CA ASP A 80 6.49 2.47 -17.70
C ASP A 80 7.41 2.80 -16.52
N ILE A 81 6.85 3.10 -15.36
CA ILE A 81 7.65 3.58 -14.23
C ILE A 81 7.42 2.79 -12.93
N MET A 82 6.41 1.94 -12.88
CA MET A 82 6.08 1.21 -11.66
C MET A 82 7.14 0.20 -11.26
N SER A 83 7.24 -0.08 -9.97
CA SER A 83 7.98 -1.24 -9.50
C SER A 83 7.19 -2.48 -9.86
N THR A 84 7.85 -3.49 -10.44
CA THR A 84 7.16 -4.69 -10.94
C THR A 84 7.22 -5.86 -9.99
N THR A 85 7.87 -5.69 -8.84
CA THR A 85 7.90 -6.73 -7.80
C THR A 85 7.35 -6.11 -6.53
N PRO A 86 6.02 -5.84 -6.50
CA PRO A 86 5.45 -5.15 -5.35
C PRO A 86 5.46 -6.03 -4.12
N THR A 87 5.77 -5.40 -2.98
CA THR A 87 5.65 -6.07 -1.70
C THR A 87 4.19 -5.97 -1.28
N THR A 88 3.56 -7.11 -1.02
CA THR A 88 2.17 -7.15 -0.56
C THR A 88 2.07 -8.07 0.64
N VAL A 89 0.98 -7.95 1.39
CA VAL A 89 0.69 -8.89 2.48
C VAL A 89 -0.72 -9.43 2.29
N ASP A 90 -0.94 -10.62 2.82
CA ASP A 90 -2.27 -11.23 2.78
C ASP A 90 -3.13 -10.70 3.93
N VAL A 91 -4.45 -10.77 3.78
CA VAL A 91 -5.38 -10.33 4.83
C VAL A 91 -5.18 -11.07 6.15
N GLU A 92 -4.65 -12.29 6.11
CA GLU A 92 -4.42 -13.09 7.31
C GLU A 92 -3.06 -12.85 7.94
N THR A 93 -2.21 -12.01 7.34
CA THR A 93 -0.89 -11.75 7.88
C THR A 93 -1.00 -11.04 9.22
N PRO A 94 -0.33 -11.55 10.26
CA PRO A 94 -0.32 -10.88 11.56
C PRO A 94 0.31 -9.49 11.44
N THR A 95 -0.22 -8.55 12.20
CA THR A 95 0.27 -7.18 12.13
C THR A 95 1.73 -7.05 12.52
N GLU A 96 2.22 -7.93 13.40
CA GLU A 96 3.64 -7.91 13.76
C GLU A 96 4.53 -8.21 12.56
N GLU A 97 4.11 -9.12 11.71
CA GLU A 97 4.86 -9.43 10.49
C GLU A 97 4.83 -8.27 9.53
N VAL A 98 3.68 -7.58 9.44
CA VAL A 98 3.58 -6.40 8.59
C VAL A 98 4.54 -5.32 9.08
N MET A 99 4.61 -5.11 10.39
CA MET A 99 5.53 -4.14 10.97
C MET A 99 6.98 -4.43 10.58
N LYS A 100 7.39 -5.69 10.72
CA LYS A 100 8.75 -6.08 10.36
C LYS A 100 9.02 -5.87 8.89
N LEU A 101 8.04 -6.20 8.06
CA LEU A 101 8.19 -6.07 6.62
C LEU A 101 8.35 -4.62 6.21
N LEU A 102 7.54 -3.71 6.77
CA LEU A 102 7.68 -2.29 6.47
C LEU A 102 9.04 -1.77 6.92
N GLN A 103 9.51 -2.24 8.07
CA GLN A 103 10.79 -1.83 8.61
C GLN A 103 11.93 -2.33 7.73
N GLU A 104 11.92 -3.60 7.37
CA GLU A 104 12.98 -4.21 6.59
C GLU A 104 13.10 -3.63 5.19
N HIS A 105 11.98 -3.31 4.58
CA HIS A 105 11.97 -2.78 3.22
C HIS A 105 11.95 -1.26 3.15
N HIS A 106 11.94 -0.60 4.30
CA HIS A 106 11.94 0.86 4.40
C HIS A 106 10.78 1.47 3.61
N ILE A 107 9.59 0.87 3.73
CA ILE A 107 8.41 1.34 3.02
C ILE A 107 7.37 1.88 3.99
N LEU A 108 6.54 2.79 3.50
CA LEU A 108 5.56 3.51 4.33
C LEU A 108 4.23 2.80 4.42
N ARG A 109 3.88 2.04 3.42
CA ARG A 109 2.59 1.36 3.35
C ARG A 109 2.70 0.17 2.42
N VAL A 110 1.75 -0.74 2.56
CA VAL A 110 1.77 -1.99 1.81
C VAL A 110 0.35 -2.34 1.38
N PRO A 111 0.18 -2.81 0.15
CA PRO A 111 -1.12 -3.31 -0.29
C PRO A 111 -1.45 -4.62 0.41
N VAL A 112 -2.71 -4.79 0.74
CA VAL A 112 -3.22 -6.02 1.35
C VAL A 112 -4.05 -6.74 0.31
N THR A 113 -3.79 -8.04 0.16
CA THR A 113 -4.48 -8.83 -0.84
C THR A 113 -5.21 -10.00 -0.19
N GLU A 114 -6.22 -10.47 -0.90
CA GLU A 114 -6.92 -11.69 -0.54
C GLU A 114 -7.02 -12.52 -1.80
N ARG A 115 -6.43 -13.73 -1.76
CA ARG A 115 -6.34 -14.58 -2.94
C ARG A 115 -5.68 -13.85 -4.11
N GLY A 116 -4.67 -13.04 -3.78
CA GLY A 116 -3.93 -12.30 -4.78
C GLY A 116 -4.60 -11.03 -5.28
N LYS A 117 -5.79 -10.72 -4.79
CA LYS A 117 -6.53 -9.52 -5.24
C LYS A 117 -6.44 -8.42 -4.20
N LEU A 118 -6.28 -7.20 -4.66
CA LEU A 118 -6.16 -6.03 -3.79
C LEU A 118 -7.47 -5.78 -3.05
N VAL A 119 -7.40 -5.73 -1.72
CA VAL A 119 -8.60 -5.47 -0.90
C VAL A 119 -8.39 -4.36 0.12
N GLY A 120 -7.16 -3.96 0.38
CA GLY A 120 -6.91 -2.91 1.36
C GLY A 120 -5.51 -2.38 1.28
N ILE A 121 -5.19 -1.43 2.15
CA ILE A 121 -3.86 -0.88 2.27
C ILE A 121 -3.55 -0.68 3.74
N LEU A 122 -2.30 -0.88 4.13
CA LEU A 122 -1.84 -0.73 5.50
C LEU A 122 -0.66 0.20 5.53
N SER A 123 -0.71 1.20 6.40
CA SER A 123 0.39 2.15 6.56
C SER A 123 1.02 1.99 7.94
N ARG A 124 2.20 2.59 8.09
CA ARG A 124 2.84 2.65 9.40
C ARG A 124 1.92 3.31 10.43
N SER A 125 1.20 4.35 10.01
CA SER A 125 0.27 5.05 10.90
C SER A 125 -0.84 4.14 11.39
N ASP A 126 -1.36 3.29 10.52
CA ASP A 126 -2.42 2.36 10.91
C ASP A 126 -1.92 1.40 11.98
N LEU A 127 -0.70 0.91 11.81
CA LEU A 127 -0.12 -0.03 12.78
C LEU A 127 0.14 0.64 14.12
N ILE A 128 0.66 1.87 14.09
CA ILE A 128 0.92 2.61 15.32
C ILE A 128 -0.38 2.91 16.04
N ARG A 129 -1.41 3.32 15.29
CA ARG A 129 -2.71 3.60 15.90
C ARG A 129 -3.28 2.36 16.56
N ALA A 130 -3.14 1.20 15.95
CA ALA A 130 -3.65 -0.03 16.52
C ALA A 130 -2.98 -0.37 17.85
N VAL A 131 -1.70 -0.01 17.99
CA VAL A 131 -1.00 -0.22 19.26
C VAL A 131 -1.46 0.76 20.32
N LEU A 132 -1.70 2.01 19.92
CA LEU A 132 -2.12 3.05 20.86
C LEU A 132 -3.59 2.91 21.26
N GLU A 133 -4.43 2.40 20.38
CA GLU A 133 -5.85 2.30 20.59
C GLU A 133 -6.31 0.88 20.32
N PRO A 134 -5.97 -0.05 21.23
CA PRO A 134 -6.28 -1.47 21.00
C PRO A 134 -7.74 -1.76 20.77
N GLU A 135 -8.65 -0.92 21.26
CA GLU A 135 -10.08 -1.12 21.04
C GLU A 135 -10.49 -1.04 19.59
N PHE A 136 -9.67 -0.46 18.74
CA PHE A 136 -9.90 -0.51 17.31
C PHE A 136 -9.86 -1.92 16.79
N MET A 137 -9.25 -2.80 17.53
CA MET A 137 -9.04 -4.16 17.12
C MET A 137 -10.10 -5.10 17.66
N ALA A 138 -11.05 -4.57 18.38
CA ALA A 138 -12.05 -5.37 19.07
C ALA A 138 -13.30 -5.65 18.24
N PHE A 139 -13.34 -5.23 17.02
CA PHE A 139 -14.53 -5.40 16.19
C PHE A 139 -14.61 -6.71 15.49
#